data_902a79f21cc8e9bf8b9b2ec1810d6f27
#
_entry.id   902a79f21cc8e9bf8b9b2ec1810d6f27
#
_cell.length_a   1.000
_cell.length_b   1.000
_cell.length_c   1.000
_cell.angle_alpha   90.00
_cell.angle_beta   90.00
_cell.angle_gamma   90.00
#
_symmetry.space_group_name_H-M   'P 1'
#
loop_
_entity.id
_entity.type
_entity.pdbx_description
1 polymer ?
#
loop_
_entity_poly.entity_id
_entity_poly.type
_entity_poly.pdbx_seq_one_letter_code
_entity_poly.pdbx_strand_id
1 'polypeptide(L)'
;MRFWKTFFVVSAVLLLLMFCLPAVAQGPAESTDLTVQDQTTSPPAPPKPAPAADDDGWHFNVTPYLWFPGVSGTAGVRGHYASVHASPGDLLSNFHIGLMGNLEARKGRLVMPLDVLWINLQTNKAVSFDPGVNSVKAGLTETLVTPKIGYRIVDGEKVKIDALVGFRYWYLGESLRLQPQLFNGLSKSQSWVDGVAGGKFEFALSPKASITVAGDAGGGGSQLDYQAVGAFGLRLSRVVVLDLGYRYLYVNYLNSPPASVLLNAHTSGAFLGVTFNLK
;
A
#
# COMPACT_ATOMS: atom_id res chain seq x y z
N MET A 1 -3.04 28.86 13.64
CA MET A 1 -2.40 29.21 12.34
C MET A 1 -1.79 28.03 11.55
N ARG A 2 -1.31 26.97 12.21
CA ARG A 2 -0.80 25.76 11.51
C ARG A 2 -1.90 24.92 10.84
N PHE A 3 -3.08 24.84 11.41
CA PHE A 3 -4.24 24.09 10.91
C PHE A 3 -4.78 24.55 9.54
N TRP A 4 -4.63 25.81 9.23
CA TRP A 4 -5.17 26.38 7.97
C TRP A 4 -4.34 26.00 6.75
N LYS A 5 -3.04 25.77 6.92
CA LYS A 5 -2.17 25.37 5.80
C LYS A 5 -2.47 23.96 5.31
N THR A 6 -2.76 23.02 6.21
CA THR A 6 -3.07 21.63 5.86
C THR A 6 -4.43 21.51 5.16
N PHE A 7 -5.40 22.32 5.57
CA PHE A 7 -6.73 22.36 4.93
C PHE A 7 -6.66 22.96 3.51
N PHE A 8 -5.90 24.01 3.31
CA PHE A 8 -5.70 24.62 1.98
C PHE A 8 -5.01 23.65 1.02
N VAL A 9 -4.11 22.80 1.50
CA VAL A 9 -3.39 21.82 0.68
C VAL A 9 -4.33 20.69 0.24
N VAL A 10 -5.13 20.13 1.12
CA VAL A 10 -6.11 19.09 0.76
C VAL A 10 -7.20 19.66 -0.14
N SER A 11 -7.70 20.86 0.15
CA SER A 11 -8.70 21.54 -0.69
C SER A 11 -8.12 22.04 -2.03
N ALA A 12 -6.86 22.47 -2.08
CA ALA A 12 -6.20 22.90 -3.32
C ALA A 12 -5.93 21.70 -4.25
N VAL A 13 -5.54 20.55 -3.71
CA VAL A 13 -5.44 19.29 -4.48
C VAL A 13 -6.80 18.85 -5.00
N LEU A 14 -7.85 18.93 -4.19
CA LEU A 14 -9.22 18.66 -4.63
C LEU A 14 -9.71 19.64 -5.71
N LEU A 15 -9.44 20.94 -5.58
CA LEU A 15 -9.82 21.95 -6.56
C LEU A 15 -9.04 21.84 -7.87
N LEU A 16 -7.76 21.48 -7.81
CA LEU A 16 -6.90 21.28 -8.98
C LEU A 16 -7.30 20.05 -9.80
N LEU A 17 -7.80 19.00 -9.13
CA LEU A 17 -8.27 17.77 -9.79
C LEU A 17 -9.59 17.95 -10.57
N MET A 18 -10.30 19.04 -10.35
CA MET A 18 -11.64 19.26 -10.90
C MET A 18 -11.72 19.66 -12.37
N PHE A 19 -10.61 19.94 -13.04
CA PHE A 19 -10.61 20.47 -14.41
C PHE A 19 -10.22 19.46 -15.51
N CYS A 20 -10.26 18.13 -15.26
CA CYS A 20 -9.85 17.13 -16.24
C CYS A 20 -10.99 16.25 -16.76
N LEU A 21 -11.34 16.38 -18.05
CA LEU A 21 -12.10 15.41 -18.83
C LEU A 21 -11.14 14.42 -19.53
N PRO A 22 -11.49 13.14 -19.72
CA PRO A 22 -10.58 12.14 -20.25
C PRO A 22 -10.53 12.12 -21.77
N ALA A 23 -9.35 11.83 -22.32
CA ALA A 23 -9.18 11.34 -23.69
C ALA A 23 -8.23 10.13 -23.68
N VAL A 24 -8.66 9.06 -24.34
CA VAL A 24 -7.94 7.80 -24.49
C VAL A 24 -7.06 7.87 -25.75
N ALA A 25 -5.80 7.45 -25.62
CA ALA A 25 -4.98 7.09 -26.79
C ALA A 25 -3.95 6.02 -26.42
N GLN A 26 -3.95 4.95 -27.21
CA GLN A 26 -2.99 3.83 -27.16
C GLN A 26 -1.81 4.12 -28.11
N GLY A 27 -0.61 3.62 -27.78
CA GLY A 27 0.55 3.57 -28.66
C GLY A 27 1.49 2.43 -28.27
N PRO A 28 2.23 1.83 -29.21
CA PRO A 28 2.69 0.43 -29.12
C PRO A 28 4.08 0.24 -28.51
N ALA A 29 4.31 -1.00 -28.06
CA ALA A 29 5.56 -1.50 -27.48
C ALA A 29 6.58 -1.89 -28.57
N GLU A 30 7.86 -1.67 -28.29
CA GLU A 30 8.99 -2.14 -29.06
C GLU A 30 9.83 -3.11 -28.20
N SER A 31 10.11 -4.28 -28.74
CA SER A 31 10.82 -5.39 -28.10
C SER A 31 12.31 -5.37 -28.47
N THR A 32 13.20 -5.56 -27.50
CA THR A 32 14.61 -5.82 -27.76
C THR A 32 15.05 -7.12 -27.10
N ASP A 33 15.51 -8.02 -27.93
CA ASP A 33 16.07 -9.36 -27.65
C ASP A 33 17.55 -9.26 -27.22
N LEU A 34 17.92 -9.90 -26.13
CA LEU A 34 19.34 -10.15 -25.79
C LEU A 34 19.52 -11.56 -25.23
N THR A 35 20.06 -12.42 -26.06
CA THR A 35 20.62 -13.75 -25.74
C THR A 35 22.00 -13.61 -25.07
N VAL A 36 22.18 -14.25 -23.91
CA VAL A 36 23.53 -14.58 -23.40
C VAL A 36 23.56 -16.03 -22.92
N GLN A 37 24.35 -16.84 -23.57
CA GLN A 37 24.80 -18.15 -23.08
C GLN A 37 26.08 -17.94 -22.27
N ASP A 38 26.20 -18.57 -21.13
CA ASP A 38 27.49 -19.09 -20.67
C ASP A 38 27.31 -20.30 -19.72
N GLN A 39 28.00 -21.38 -20.06
CA GLN A 39 28.05 -22.63 -19.29
C GLN A 39 29.35 -22.65 -18.48
N THR A 40 29.22 -22.76 -17.17
CA THR A 40 30.36 -23.13 -16.32
C THR A 40 29.98 -24.29 -15.41
N THR A 41 30.57 -25.44 -15.63
CA THR A 41 30.45 -26.65 -14.83
C THR A 41 31.18 -26.52 -13.49
N SER A 42 30.46 -26.66 -12.41
CA SER A 42 30.99 -26.75 -11.04
C SER A 42 30.95 -28.18 -10.50
N PRO A 43 31.87 -28.57 -9.58
CA PRO A 43 31.98 -29.92 -9.03
C PRO A 43 30.78 -30.30 -8.14
N PRO A 44 30.48 -31.60 -7.93
CA PRO A 44 29.33 -32.07 -7.19
C PRO A 44 29.41 -31.69 -5.70
N ALA A 45 28.36 -31.04 -5.23
CA ALA A 45 28.18 -30.66 -3.84
C ALA A 45 27.89 -31.86 -2.92
N PRO A 46 28.29 -31.82 -1.63
CA PRO A 46 27.99 -32.88 -0.66
C PRO A 46 26.48 -33.09 -0.47
N PRO A 47 26.03 -34.31 -0.10
CA PRO A 47 24.61 -34.62 -0.04
C PRO A 47 23.88 -33.71 0.96
N LYS A 48 22.86 -33.02 0.46
CA LYS A 48 21.97 -32.13 1.21
C LYS A 48 21.22 -32.95 2.24
N PRO A 49 21.10 -32.52 3.52
CA PRO A 49 20.22 -33.17 4.48
C PRO A 49 18.82 -33.36 3.91
N ALA A 50 18.24 -34.53 4.13
CA ALA A 50 16.87 -34.83 3.69
C ALA A 50 15.91 -33.73 4.20
N PRO A 51 14.99 -33.23 3.37
CA PRO A 51 13.99 -32.28 3.83
C PRO A 51 13.21 -32.90 5.00
N ALA A 52 13.00 -32.14 6.05
CA ALA A 52 11.99 -32.47 7.05
C ALA A 52 10.65 -32.73 6.30
N ALA A 53 9.91 -33.77 6.71
CA ALA A 53 8.64 -34.14 6.06
C ALA A 53 7.77 -32.88 5.96
N ASP A 54 7.53 -32.42 4.71
CA ASP A 54 6.71 -31.26 4.44
C ASP A 54 5.31 -31.54 4.99
N ASP A 55 4.87 -30.72 5.94
CA ASP A 55 3.44 -30.69 6.33
C ASP A 55 2.64 -30.25 5.09
N ASP A 56 2.12 -31.20 4.35
CA ASP A 56 1.51 -31.06 3.03
C ASP A 56 0.12 -30.36 3.11
N GLY A 57 -0.24 -29.88 4.31
CA GLY A 57 -1.47 -29.17 4.61
C GLY A 57 -1.45 -27.69 4.19
N TRP A 58 -2.64 -27.14 3.99
CA TRP A 58 -2.81 -25.71 3.86
C TRP A 58 -2.71 -25.03 5.23
N HIS A 59 -1.97 -23.95 5.30
CA HIS A 59 -1.88 -23.05 6.45
C HIS A 59 -2.40 -21.69 6.04
N PHE A 60 -3.21 -21.08 6.88
CA PHE A 60 -3.77 -19.75 6.65
C PHE A 60 -3.42 -18.82 7.81
N ASN A 61 -2.91 -17.66 7.51
CA ASN A 61 -2.72 -16.60 8.48
C ASN A 61 -3.65 -15.44 8.11
N VAL A 62 -4.39 -14.94 9.09
CA VAL A 62 -5.28 -13.79 8.94
C VAL A 62 -4.82 -12.73 9.93
N THR A 63 -4.44 -11.57 9.42
CA THR A 63 -3.87 -10.48 10.23
C THR A 63 -4.65 -9.19 10.01
N PRO A 64 -5.79 -8.97 10.69
CA PRO A 64 -6.33 -7.62 10.79
C PRO A 64 -5.33 -6.71 11.50
N TYR A 65 -5.17 -5.48 10.99
CA TYR A 65 -4.28 -4.50 11.59
C TYR A 65 -4.87 -3.10 11.53
N LEU A 66 -4.35 -2.21 12.39
CA LEU A 66 -4.59 -0.77 12.35
C LEU A 66 -3.26 -0.08 12.03
N TRP A 67 -3.26 0.74 11.01
CA TRP A 67 -2.12 1.54 10.60
C TRP A 67 -2.37 3.01 10.91
N PHE A 68 -1.38 3.69 11.46
CA PHE A 68 -1.41 5.10 11.87
C PHE A 68 -0.38 5.90 11.06
N PRO A 69 -0.65 6.14 9.77
CA PRO A 69 0.32 6.78 8.91
C PRO A 69 0.28 8.30 9.01
N GLY A 70 1.41 8.93 8.67
CA GLY A 70 1.47 10.28 8.16
C GLY A 70 1.74 10.24 6.66
N VAL A 71 1.32 11.28 5.93
CA VAL A 71 1.51 11.44 4.50
C VAL A 71 2.33 12.69 4.24
N SER A 72 3.31 12.59 3.33
CA SER A 72 4.06 13.75 2.84
C SER A 72 4.41 13.56 1.37
N GLY A 73 4.38 14.66 0.60
CA GLY A 73 4.70 14.59 -0.81
C GLY A 73 4.21 15.78 -1.60
N THR A 74 4.07 15.59 -2.89
CA THR A 74 3.54 16.57 -3.84
C THR A 74 2.44 15.92 -4.67
N ALA A 75 1.32 16.59 -4.77
CA ALA A 75 0.26 16.23 -5.70
C ALA A 75 -0.02 17.40 -6.65
N GLY A 76 -0.46 17.10 -7.86
CA GLY A 76 -0.71 18.14 -8.83
C GLY A 76 -1.53 17.69 -10.02
N VAL A 77 -2.06 18.67 -10.76
CA VAL A 77 -2.84 18.47 -11.98
C VAL A 77 -2.52 19.59 -12.96
N ARG A 78 -2.31 19.22 -14.24
CA ARG A 78 -2.08 20.18 -15.35
C ARG A 78 -0.96 21.19 -15.07
N GLY A 79 0.14 20.75 -14.42
CA GLY A 79 1.28 21.62 -14.12
C GLY A 79 1.14 22.49 -12.87
N HIS A 80 0.01 22.40 -12.16
CA HIS A 80 -0.16 23.03 -10.85
C HIS A 80 0.13 22.03 -9.75
N TYR A 81 1.10 22.32 -8.89
CA TYR A 81 1.58 21.41 -7.85
C TYR A 81 1.36 22.00 -6.47
N ALA A 82 1.01 21.17 -5.51
CA ALA A 82 0.88 21.52 -4.12
C ALA A 82 1.59 20.49 -3.22
N SER A 83 2.26 20.96 -2.18
CA SER A 83 2.80 20.08 -1.15
C SER A 83 1.67 19.51 -0.31
N VAL A 84 1.65 18.19 -0.15
CA VAL A 84 0.75 17.47 0.73
C VAL A 84 1.50 17.09 2.00
N HIS A 85 0.94 17.42 3.15
CA HIS A 85 1.47 17.00 4.43
C HIS A 85 0.31 16.79 5.40
N ALA A 86 0.19 15.57 5.95
CA ALA A 86 -0.77 15.23 6.98
C ALA A 86 -0.09 14.37 8.05
N SER A 87 -0.19 14.76 9.30
CA SER A 87 0.30 13.97 10.43
C SER A 87 -0.61 12.76 10.69
N PRO A 88 -0.15 11.74 11.43
CA PRO A 88 -1.01 10.63 11.86
C PRO A 88 -2.25 11.12 12.64
N GLY A 89 -2.10 12.17 13.46
CA GLY A 89 -3.22 12.77 14.19
C GLY A 89 -4.25 13.44 13.27
N ASP A 90 -3.80 14.10 12.19
CA ASP A 90 -4.69 14.71 11.21
C ASP A 90 -5.50 13.66 10.47
N LEU A 91 -4.88 12.54 10.06
CA LEU A 91 -5.57 11.44 9.39
C LEU A 91 -6.54 10.74 10.33
N LEU A 92 -6.13 10.47 11.57
CA LEU A 92 -6.98 9.83 12.56
C LEU A 92 -8.22 10.69 12.92
N SER A 93 -8.06 12.01 13.04
CA SER A 93 -9.16 12.92 13.34
C SER A 93 -10.22 13.02 12.23
N ASN A 94 -9.86 12.69 10.99
CA ASN A 94 -10.72 12.66 9.82
C ASN A 94 -11.09 11.23 9.38
N PHE A 95 -10.65 10.21 10.12
CA PHE A 95 -10.95 8.82 9.84
C PHE A 95 -12.44 8.54 10.05
N HIS A 96 -13.10 8.04 9.01
CA HIS A 96 -14.51 7.70 9.05
C HIS A 96 -14.71 6.20 9.19
N ILE A 97 -14.12 5.42 8.30
CA ILE A 97 -14.16 3.96 8.30
C ILE A 97 -12.99 3.41 7.49
N GLY A 98 -12.53 2.20 7.84
CA GLY A 98 -11.50 1.51 7.09
C GLY A 98 -11.44 0.03 7.40
N LEU A 99 -10.87 -0.72 6.46
CA LEU A 99 -10.54 -2.13 6.58
C LEU A 99 -9.07 -2.31 6.20
N MET A 100 -8.28 -2.89 7.09
CA MET A 100 -6.88 -3.19 6.86
C MET A 100 -6.58 -4.61 7.32
N GLY A 101 -5.96 -5.40 6.46
CA GLY A 101 -5.65 -6.77 6.80
C GLY A 101 -4.72 -7.43 5.79
N ASN A 102 -3.99 -8.41 6.28
CA ASN A 102 -3.20 -9.32 5.48
C ASN A 102 -3.73 -10.75 5.62
N LEU A 103 -3.89 -11.43 4.50
CA LEU A 103 -4.23 -12.84 4.43
C LEU A 103 -3.05 -13.56 3.78
N GLU A 104 -2.56 -14.63 4.38
CA GLU A 104 -1.51 -15.45 3.80
C GLU A 104 -1.96 -16.90 3.76
N ALA A 105 -1.98 -17.50 2.57
CA ALA A 105 -2.15 -18.93 2.39
C ALA A 105 -0.80 -19.56 2.03
N ARG A 106 -0.47 -20.68 2.66
CA ARG A 106 0.77 -21.42 2.43
C ARG A 106 0.51 -22.92 2.30
N LYS A 107 1.17 -23.53 1.30
CA LYS A 107 1.23 -25.00 1.17
C LYS A 107 2.66 -25.41 0.79
N GLY A 108 3.31 -26.17 1.67
CA GLY A 108 4.74 -26.47 1.52
C GLY A 108 5.55 -25.17 1.38
N ARG A 109 6.24 -25.00 0.24
CA ARG A 109 7.03 -23.80 -0.08
C ARG A 109 6.27 -22.73 -0.86
N LEU A 110 5.06 -23.01 -1.31
CA LEU A 110 4.22 -22.01 -1.96
C LEU A 110 3.65 -21.04 -0.91
N VAL A 111 3.77 -19.74 -1.16
CA VAL A 111 3.30 -18.67 -0.27
C VAL A 111 2.48 -17.67 -1.08
N MET A 112 1.29 -17.35 -0.63
CA MET A 112 0.35 -16.45 -1.32
C MET A 112 -0.20 -15.40 -0.33
N PRO A 113 0.51 -14.29 -0.11
CA PRO A 113 0.00 -13.19 0.70
C PRO A 113 -0.89 -12.25 -0.12
N LEU A 114 -1.94 -11.75 0.53
CA LEU A 114 -2.84 -10.72 0.04
C LEU A 114 -2.94 -9.61 1.09
N ASP A 115 -2.42 -8.42 0.80
CA ASP A 115 -2.59 -7.24 1.64
C ASP A 115 -3.75 -6.40 1.10
N VAL A 116 -4.65 -6.00 1.98
CA VAL A 116 -5.81 -5.15 1.68
C VAL A 116 -5.81 -3.95 2.62
N LEU A 117 -5.85 -2.77 2.03
CA LEU A 117 -6.05 -1.52 2.74
C LEU A 117 -7.17 -0.76 2.04
N TRP A 118 -8.22 -0.47 2.76
CA TRP A 118 -9.30 0.41 2.34
C TRP A 118 -9.60 1.39 3.45
N ILE A 119 -9.48 2.69 3.16
CA ILE A 119 -9.75 3.76 4.11
C ILE A 119 -10.65 4.81 3.48
N ASN A 120 -11.53 5.37 4.30
CA ASN A 120 -12.33 6.52 3.96
C ASN A 120 -12.09 7.61 5.00
N LEU A 121 -11.63 8.76 4.53
CA LEU A 121 -11.41 9.96 5.33
C LEU A 121 -12.49 10.97 4.97
N GLN A 122 -13.06 11.63 5.96
CA GLN A 122 -14.06 12.67 5.76
C GLN A 122 -13.77 13.87 6.67
N THR A 123 -13.90 15.05 6.12
CA THR A 123 -13.85 16.29 6.89
C THR A 123 -15.05 17.16 6.58
N ASN A 124 -15.57 17.84 7.59
CA ASN A 124 -16.63 18.83 7.45
C ASN A 124 -16.15 20.12 8.12
N LYS A 125 -15.98 21.17 7.34
CA LYS A 125 -15.52 22.47 7.82
C LYS A 125 -16.58 23.52 7.60
N ALA A 126 -16.94 24.23 8.68
CA ALA A 126 -17.68 25.47 8.56
C ALA A 126 -16.83 26.50 7.81
N VAL A 127 -17.40 27.13 6.82
CA VAL A 127 -16.77 28.20 6.03
C VAL A 127 -17.73 29.39 5.98
N SER A 128 -17.17 30.57 6.17
CA SER A 128 -17.89 31.82 5.99
C SER A 128 -17.41 32.45 4.68
N PHE A 129 -17.81 31.84 3.57
CA PHE A 129 -17.79 32.49 2.28
C PHE A 129 -19.15 33.12 2.07
N ASP A 130 -19.31 33.98 1.09
CA ASP A 130 -20.51 34.65 0.62
C ASP A 130 -21.87 34.12 1.18
N PRO A 131 -22.88 34.95 1.42
CA PRO A 131 -24.13 34.54 2.05
C PRO A 131 -24.81 33.39 1.30
N GLY A 132 -24.63 32.16 1.77
CA GLY A 132 -25.24 30.97 1.19
C GLY A 132 -24.48 29.65 1.40
N VAL A 133 -23.17 29.68 1.68
CA VAL A 133 -22.38 28.45 1.96
C VAL A 133 -21.98 28.42 3.43
N ASN A 134 -22.48 27.43 4.17
CA ASN A 134 -22.23 27.30 5.61
C ASN A 134 -21.12 26.30 5.93
N SER A 135 -20.91 25.29 5.07
CA SER A 135 -19.84 24.32 5.27
C SER A 135 -19.41 23.61 3.98
N VAL A 136 -18.20 23.07 3.99
CA VAL A 136 -17.63 22.23 2.93
C VAL A 136 -17.35 20.85 3.49
N LYS A 137 -17.92 19.82 2.88
CA LYS A 137 -17.58 18.42 3.13
C LYS A 137 -16.61 17.93 2.08
N ALA A 138 -15.44 17.44 2.49
CA ALA A 138 -14.48 16.78 1.62
C ALA A 138 -14.29 15.34 2.08
N GLY A 139 -14.19 14.42 1.11
CA GLY A 139 -13.95 13.00 1.35
C GLY A 139 -12.81 12.49 0.48
N LEU A 140 -12.01 11.59 1.04
CA LEU A 140 -10.95 10.85 0.34
C LEU A 140 -11.15 9.36 0.64
N THR A 141 -11.20 8.55 -0.41
CA THR A 141 -11.18 7.09 -0.32
C THR A 141 -9.92 6.58 -0.95
N GLU A 142 -9.17 5.77 -0.23
CA GLU A 142 -7.99 5.09 -0.73
C GLU A 142 -8.20 3.57 -0.61
N THR A 143 -7.87 2.84 -1.68
CA THR A 143 -7.89 1.38 -1.70
C THR A 143 -6.59 0.88 -2.30
N LEU A 144 -5.92 0.00 -1.56
CA LEU A 144 -4.79 -0.78 -2.04
C LEU A 144 -5.11 -2.25 -1.88
N VAL A 145 -4.91 -3.01 -2.96
CA VAL A 145 -5.03 -4.47 -2.93
C VAL A 145 -3.77 -5.06 -3.56
N THR A 146 -3.01 -5.82 -2.79
CA THR A 146 -1.70 -6.34 -3.21
C THR A 146 -1.65 -7.85 -3.06
N PRO A 147 -2.23 -8.62 -4.02
CA PRO A 147 -2.03 -10.06 -4.09
C PRO A 147 -0.63 -10.37 -4.61
N LYS A 148 0.02 -11.34 -3.98
CA LYS A 148 1.33 -11.87 -4.38
C LYS A 148 1.31 -13.38 -4.36
N ILE A 149 2.22 -13.96 -5.11
CA ILE A 149 2.56 -15.37 -5.08
C ILE A 149 4.07 -15.49 -4.94
N GLY A 150 4.55 -16.47 -4.24
CA GLY A 150 5.97 -16.64 -4.07
C GLY A 150 6.38 -18.01 -3.57
N TYR A 151 7.67 -18.13 -3.40
CA TYR A 151 8.34 -19.37 -3.04
C TYR A 151 9.20 -19.15 -1.79
N ARG A 152 9.08 -20.03 -0.82
CA ARG A 152 9.91 -20.08 0.37
C ARG A 152 11.28 -20.67 0.04
N ILE A 153 12.27 -19.79 -0.09
CA ILE A 153 13.64 -20.15 -0.46
C ILE A 153 14.34 -20.83 0.73
N VAL A 154 14.18 -20.26 1.92
CA VAL A 154 14.71 -20.80 3.18
C VAL A 154 13.54 -21.10 4.10
N ASP A 155 13.45 -22.35 4.59
CA ASP A 155 12.45 -22.81 5.54
C ASP A 155 13.14 -23.45 6.75
N GLY A 156 13.81 -22.62 7.52
CA GLY A 156 14.50 -23.02 8.74
C GLY A 156 13.69 -22.70 10.00
N GLU A 157 14.02 -23.33 11.11
CA GLU A 157 13.35 -23.06 12.40
C GLU A 157 13.54 -21.61 12.88
N LYS A 158 14.71 -21.02 12.63
CA LYS A 158 15.04 -19.66 13.06
C LYS A 158 14.85 -18.62 11.98
N VAL A 159 15.00 -19.02 10.71
CA VAL A 159 15.00 -18.09 9.58
C VAL A 159 14.12 -18.67 8.48
N LYS A 160 13.18 -17.85 7.99
CA LYS A 160 12.39 -18.13 6.80
C LYS A 160 12.55 -16.97 5.83
N ILE A 161 12.71 -17.30 4.55
CA ILE A 161 12.90 -16.31 3.49
C ILE A 161 11.99 -16.68 2.32
N ASP A 162 11.11 -15.76 1.95
CA ASP A 162 10.19 -15.88 0.84
C ASP A 162 10.55 -14.88 -0.27
N ALA A 163 10.62 -15.33 -1.52
CA ALA A 163 10.64 -14.46 -2.69
C ALA A 163 9.23 -14.33 -3.23
N LEU A 164 8.80 -13.10 -3.52
CA LEU A 164 7.41 -12.76 -3.81
C LEU A 164 7.33 -11.91 -5.09
N VAL A 165 6.33 -12.19 -5.92
CA VAL A 165 5.95 -11.37 -7.07
C VAL A 165 4.44 -11.20 -7.08
N GLY A 166 3.94 -10.11 -7.65
CA GLY A 166 2.51 -9.87 -7.72
C GLY A 166 2.18 -8.53 -8.34
N PHE A 167 1.05 -7.98 -7.99
CA PHE A 167 0.67 -6.66 -8.42
C PHE A 167 0.03 -5.88 -7.27
N ARG A 168 0.05 -4.55 -7.38
CA ARG A 168 -0.64 -3.62 -6.46
C ARG A 168 -1.65 -2.81 -7.23
N TYR A 169 -2.92 -2.98 -6.88
CA TYR A 169 -4.01 -2.15 -7.36
C TYR A 169 -4.17 -0.94 -6.44
N TRP A 170 -4.19 0.24 -7.03
CA TRP A 170 -4.45 1.51 -6.40
C TRP A 170 -5.79 2.07 -6.86
N TYR A 171 -6.54 2.60 -5.92
CA TYR A 171 -7.71 3.44 -6.18
C TYR A 171 -7.72 4.62 -5.23
N LEU A 172 -7.84 5.81 -5.79
CA LEU A 172 -8.01 7.07 -5.07
C LEU A 172 -9.31 7.71 -5.53
N GLY A 173 -10.25 7.93 -4.62
CA GLY A 173 -11.53 8.58 -4.87
C GLY A 173 -11.65 9.85 -4.04
N GLU A 174 -11.96 10.95 -4.67
CA GLU A 174 -12.11 12.26 -4.03
C GLU A 174 -13.54 12.77 -4.19
N SER A 175 -14.07 13.43 -3.17
CA SER A 175 -15.39 14.05 -3.20
C SER A 175 -15.39 15.39 -2.49
N LEU A 176 -16.12 16.35 -3.04
CA LEU A 176 -16.35 17.67 -2.47
C LEU A 176 -17.83 18.03 -2.55
N ARG A 177 -18.41 18.46 -1.45
CA ARG A 177 -19.80 18.91 -1.38
C ARG A 177 -19.90 20.21 -0.58
N LEU A 178 -20.62 21.18 -1.10
CA LEU A 178 -20.96 22.42 -0.41
C LEU A 178 -22.30 22.28 0.29
N GLN A 179 -22.47 22.94 1.45
CA GLN A 179 -23.74 22.95 2.18
C GLN A 179 -24.18 24.41 2.49
N PRO A 180 -25.45 24.78 2.29
CA PRO A 180 -26.49 23.98 1.63
C PRO A 180 -26.05 23.54 0.23
N GLN A 181 -26.64 22.45 -0.31
CA GLN A 181 -26.26 21.90 -1.60
C GLN A 181 -26.72 22.84 -2.73
N LEU A 182 -25.83 23.76 -3.13
CA LEU A 182 -26.10 24.75 -4.19
C LEU A 182 -25.95 24.14 -5.58
N PHE A 183 -25.19 23.02 -5.70
CA PHE A 183 -25.01 22.25 -6.95
C PHE A 183 -24.65 20.79 -6.63
N ASN A 184 -24.72 19.93 -7.64
CA ASN A 184 -24.27 18.54 -7.51
C ASN A 184 -22.81 18.53 -7.05
N GLY A 185 -22.50 17.78 -6.00
CA GLY A 185 -21.14 17.63 -5.50
C GLY A 185 -20.19 17.17 -6.59
N LEU A 186 -18.94 17.53 -6.48
CA LEU A 186 -17.88 17.14 -7.39
C LEU A 186 -17.20 15.89 -6.86
N SER A 187 -17.04 14.86 -7.70
CA SER A 187 -16.31 13.65 -7.36
C SER A 187 -15.41 13.24 -8.53
N LYS A 188 -14.23 12.73 -8.18
CA LYS A 188 -13.26 12.19 -9.13
C LYS A 188 -12.58 10.98 -8.55
N SER A 189 -12.22 10.04 -9.41
CA SER A 189 -11.41 8.89 -9.01
C SER A 189 -10.30 8.62 -10.01
N GLN A 190 -9.23 8.01 -9.52
CA GLN A 190 -8.09 7.55 -10.29
C GLN A 190 -7.74 6.14 -9.84
N SER A 191 -7.42 5.26 -10.78
CA SER A 191 -6.96 3.91 -10.46
C SER A 191 -5.87 3.46 -11.42
N TRP A 192 -4.96 2.64 -10.93
CA TRP A 192 -3.90 2.03 -11.73
C TRP A 192 -3.44 0.72 -11.09
N VAL A 193 -2.58 0.00 -11.80
CA VAL A 193 -1.99 -1.26 -11.34
C VAL A 193 -0.48 -1.20 -11.57
N ASP A 194 0.27 -1.57 -10.54
CA ASP A 194 1.73 -1.73 -10.59
C ASP A 194 2.10 -3.20 -10.44
N GLY A 195 3.02 -3.70 -11.26
CA GLY A 195 3.68 -4.97 -11.04
C GLY A 195 4.72 -4.80 -9.92
N VAL A 196 4.76 -5.70 -8.93
CA VAL A 196 5.68 -5.61 -7.80
C VAL A 196 6.43 -6.92 -7.56
N ALA A 197 7.70 -6.82 -7.17
CA ALA A 197 8.54 -7.94 -6.77
C ALA A 197 9.29 -7.61 -5.47
N GLY A 198 9.51 -8.59 -4.63
CA GLY A 198 10.18 -8.38 -3.35
C GLY A 198 10.36 -9.64 -2.53
N GLY A 199 10.43 -9.49 -1.21
CA GLY A 199 10.64 -10.61 -0.30
C GLY A 199 10.11 -10.37 1.10
N LYS A 200 10.04 -11.46 1.85
CA LYS A 200 9.73 -11.48 3.27
C LYS A 200 10.79 -12.30 4.02
N PHE A 201 11.30 -11.75 5.08
CA PHE A 201 12.27 -12.36 5.99
C PHE A 201 11.65 -12.45 7.38
N GLU A 202 11.57 -13.65 7.93
CA GLU A 202 11.07 -13.90 9.27
C GLU A 202 12.20 -14.50 10.11
N PHE A 203 12.48 -13.89 11.26
CA PHE A 203 13.51 -14.32 12.21
C PHE A 203 12.88 -14.66 13.55
N ALA A 204 12.92 -15.91 13.95
CA ALA A 204 12.53 -16.34 15.28
C ALA A 204 13.63 -15.99 16.29
N LEU A 205 13.39 -15.00 17.13
CA LEU A 205 14.29 -14.59 18.21
C LEU A 205 14.20 -15.55 19.40
N SER A 206 13.00 -16.08 19.65
CA SER A 206 12.69 -17.05 20.69
C SER A 206 11.41 -17.82 20.31
N PRO A 207 11.02 -18.86 21.07
CA PRO A 207 9.75 -19.55 20.83
C PRO A 207 8.51 -18.65 20.89
N LYS A 208 8.63 -17.46 21.49
CA LYS A 208 7.53 -16.50 21.66
C LYS A 208 7.71 -15.18 20.90
N ALA A 209 8.90 -14.90 20.36
CA ALA A 209 9.19 -13.62 19.73
C ALA A 209 9.82 -13.81 18.35
N SER A 210 9.38 -13.00 17.37
CA SER A 210 9.90 -12.97 16.01
C SER A 210 10.06 -11.55 15.51
N ILE A 211 10.92 -11.37 14.52
CA ILE A 211 11.01 -10.16 13.70
C ILE A 211 10.68 -10.55 12.27
N THR A 212 9.81 -9.78 11.65
CA THR A 212 9.48 -9.89 10.22
C THR A 212 9.89 -8.61 9.51
N VAL A 213 10.63 -8.76 8.43
CA VAL A 213 10.96 -7.66 7.51
C VAL A 213 10.46 -8.05 6.14
N ALA A 214 9.66 -7.20 5.51
CA ALA A 214 9.16 -7.43 4.17
C ALA A 214 9.30 -6.15 3.35
N GLY A 215 9.48 -6.30 2.04
CA GLY A 215 9.52 -5.19 1.13
C GLY A 215 9.30 -5.64 -0.30
N ASP A 216 8.84 -4.73 -1.11
CA ASP A 216 8.68 -4.90 -2.54
C ASP A 216 8.82 -3.56 -3.25
N ALA A 217 9.16 -3.63 -4.54
CA ALA A 217 9.22 -2.49 -5.43
C ALA A 217 8.72 -2.88 -6.81
N GLY A 218 8.24 -1.88 -7.55
CA GLY A 218 7.74 -2.07 -8.88
C GLY A 218 7.22 -0.81 -9.54
N GLY A 219 6.33 -0.98 -10.50
CA GLY A 219 5.73 0.08 -11.28
C GLY A 219 4.92 -0.49 -12.45
N GLY A 220 4.53 0.37 -13.35
CA GLY A 220 3.75 0.03 -14.55
C GLY A 220 2.65 1.05 -14.78
N GLY A 221 1.67 1.13 -13.90
CA GLY A 221 0.74 2.25 -13.85
C GLY A 221 1.39 3.48 -13.21
N SER A 222 2.19 3.31 -12.18
CA SER A 222 3.10 4.33 -11.63
C SER A 222 4.51 4.23 -12.25
N GLN A 223 5.30 5.30 -12.11
CA GLN A 223 6.71 5.31 -12.48
C GLN A 223 7.55 4.51 -11.47
N LEU A 224 7.17 4.55 -10.20
CA LEU A 224 7.80 3.83 -9.12
C LEU A 224 6.83 3.68 -7.95
N ASP A 225 6.72 2.46 -7.44
CA ASP A 225 5.97 2.10 -6.25
C ASP A 225 6.85 1.16 -5.41
N TYR A 226 7.05 1.45 -4.15
CA TYR A 226 7.73 0.53 -3.25
C TYR A 226 7.24 0.66 -1.82
N GLN A 227 7.37 -0.45 -1.07
CA GLN A 227 7.09 -0.48 0.35
C GLN A 227 8.16 -1.24 1.14
N ALA A 228 8.27 -0.88 2.40
CA ALA A 228 9.03 -1.60 3.40
C ALA A 228 8.20 -1.73 4.68
N VAL A 229 8.24 -2.90 5.29
CA VAL A 229 7.52 -3.24 6.52
C VAL A 229 8.48 -3.93 7.47
N GLY A 230 8.55 -3.47 8.71
CA GLY A 230 9.23 -4.14 9.80
C GLY A 230 8.25 -4.39 10.94
N ALA A 231 8.20 -5.61 11.49
CA ALA A 231 7.30 -5.97 12.56
C ALA A 231 7.99 -6.83 13.63
N PHE A 232 7.63 -6.59 14.88
CA PHE A 232 7.92 -7.45 16.01
C PHE A 232 6.66 -8.22 16.36
N GLY A 233 6.74 -9.56 16.31
CA GLY A 233 5.67 -10.47 16.64
C GLY A 233 5.86 -11.09 18.02
N LEU A 234 4.83 -11.01 18.86
CA LEU A 234 4.77 -11.66 20.16
C LEU A 234 3.70 -12.75 20.17
N ARG A 235 4.10 -14.00 20.24
CA ARG A 235 3.20 -15.15 20.28
C ARG A 235 2.53 -15.25 21.66
N LEU A 236 1.23 -14.95 21.69
CA LEU A 236 0.42 -15.05 22.91
C LEU A 236 -0.13 -16.46 23.11
N SER A 237 -0.43 -17.17 22.02
CA SER A 237 -0.90 -18.57 22.05
C SER A 237 -0.40 -19.34 20.82
N ARG A 238 -0.82 -20.59 20.66
CA ARG A 238 -0.50 -21.38 19.45
C ARG A 238 -1.15 -20.80 18.18
N VAL A 239 -2.25 -20.06 18.34
CA VAL A 239 -3.06 -19.52 17.25
C VAL A 239 -2.87 -18.01 17.11
N VAL A 240 -2.51 -17.28 18.17
CA VAL A 240 -2.53 -15.81 18.20
C VAL A 240 -1.13 -15.23 18.36
N VAL A 241 -0.76 -14.31 17.47
CA VAL A 241 0.44 -13.47 17.53
C VAL A 241 0.02 -12.00 17.54
N LEU A 242 0.58 -11.21 18.43
CA LEU A 242 0.44 -9.75 18.44
C LEU A 242 1.61 -9.16 17.67
N ASP A 243 1.32 -8.30 16.68
CA ASP A 243 2.32 -7.68 15.80
C ASP A 243 2.34 -6.18 16.03
N LEU A 244 3.52 -5.63 16.33
CA LEU A 244 3.77 -4.20 16.39
C LEU A 244 4.86 -3.87 15.38
N GLY A 245 4.58 -2.90 14.49
CA GLY A 245 5.52 -2.63 13.43
C GLY A 245 5.44 -1.22 12.87
N TYR A 246 6.23 -1.00 11.82
CA TYR A 246 6.28 0.22 11.04
C TYR A 246 6.22 -0.11 9.56
N ARG A 247 5.40 0.63 8.82
CA ARG A 247 5.26 0.51 7.37
C ARG A 247 5.61 1.84 6.72
N TYR A 248 6.38 1.76 5.65
CA TYR A 248 6.69 2.84 4.73
C TYR A 248 6.19 2.45 3.33
N LEU A 249 5.47 3.33 2.68
CA LEU A 249 4.92 3.16 1.34
C LEU A 249 5.20 4.42 0.53
N TYR A 250 5.76 4.29 -0.67
CA TYR A 250 6.05 5.37 -1.59
C TYR A 250 5.42 5.10 -2.95
N VAL A 251 4.88 6.13 -3.57
CA VAL A 251 4.39 6.08 -4.93
C VAL A 251 4.77 7.34 -5.70
N ASN A 252 5.25 7.16 -6.92
CA ASN A 252 5.44 8.21 -7.91
C ASN A 252 4.57 7.90 -9.13
N TYR A 253 3.37 8.47 -9.15
CA TYR A 253 2.39 8.32 -10.20
C TYR A 253 2.32 9.60 -11.04
N LEU A 254 2.47 9.45 -12.35
CA LEU A 254 2.29 10.53 -13.32
C LEU A 254 1.46 10.02 -14.49
N ASN A 255 0.27 10.57 -14.66
CA ASN A 255 -0.55 10.30 -15.83
C ASN A 255 -0.26 11.30 -16.95
N SER A 256 -0.38 10.85 -18.21
CA SER A 256 -0.04 11.64 -19.40
C SER A 256 -1.07 12.74 -19.72
N PRO A 257 -0.68 13.77 -20.51
CA PRO A 257 -1.61 14.79 -21.00
C PRO A 257 -2.84 14.18 -21.73
N PRO A 258 -4.02 14.85 -21.66
CA PRO A 258 -4.23 16.23 -21.18
C PRO A 258 -4.48 16.34 -19.67
N ALA A 259 -4.60 15.24 -18.94
CA ALA A 259 -4.98 15.23 -17.54
C ALA A 259 -3.82 15.39 -16.57
N SER A 260 -2.57 15.14 -16.98
CA SER A 260 -1.32 15.29 -16.19
C SER A 260 -1.49 15.31 -14.67
N VAL A 261 -1.95 14.16 -14.10
CA VAL A 261 -2.07 13.99 -12.66
C VAL A 261 -0.73 13.53 -12.13
N LEU A 262 -0.16 14.25 -11.17
CA LEU A 262 1.04 13.88 -10.44
C LEU A 262 0.67 13.52 -9.00
N LEU A 263 1.13 12.38 -8.53
CA LEU A 263 1.17 12.01 -7.13
C LEU A 263 2.56 11.46 -6.81
N ASN A 264 3.38 12.25 -6.15
CA ASN A 264 4.67 11.83 -5.63
C ASN A 264 4.60 11.95 -4.11
N ALA A 265 4.30 10.85 -3.45
CA ALA A 265 4.05 10.86 -2.03
C ALA A 265 4.61 9.62 -1.33
N HIS A 266 4.97 9.80 -0.08
CA HIS A 266 5.22 8.71 0.84
C HIS A 266 4.26 8.75 2.03
N THR A 267 3.86 7.57 2.44
CA THR A 267 2.98 7.33 3.59
C THR A 267 3.71 6.42 4.55
N SER A 268 3.87 6.83 5.80
CA SER A 268 4.64 6.04 6.76
C SER A 268 4.10 6.16 8.18
N GLY A 269 4.16 5.07 8.94
CA GLY A 269 3.67 5.07 10.31
C GLY A 269 3.71 3.72 10.99
N ALA A 270 3.45 3.74 12.30
CA ALA A 270 3.34 2.54 13.11
C ALA A 270 2.03 1.79 12.82
N PHE A 271 2.04 0.49 12.97
CA PHE A 271 0.84 -0.35 12.94
C PHE A 271 0.82 -1.33 14.10
N LEU A 272 -0.40 -1.73 14.46
CA LEU A 272 -0.68 -2.78 15.43
C LEU A 272 -1.59 -3.81 14.76
N GLY A 273 -1.19 -5.08 14.78
CA GLY A 273 -1.92 -6.19 14.18
C GLY A 273 -2.08 -7.38 15.13
N VAL A 274 -3.02 -8.24 14.79
CA VAL A 274 -3.21 -9.53 15.45
C VAL A 274 -3.26 -10.61 14.39
N THR A 275 -2.28 -11.49 14.37
CA THR A 275 -2.23 -12.62 13.44
C THR A 275 -2.88 -13.85 14.06
N PHE A 276 -3.85 -14.42 13.33
CA PHE A 276 -4.48 -15.69 13.63
C PHE A 276 -3.91 -16.76 12.71
N ASN A 277 -3.21 -17.76 13.28
CA ASN A 277 -2.68 -18.91 12.55
C ASN A 277 -3.74 -20.03 12.53
N LEU A 278 -4.26 -20.32 11.35
CA LEU A 278 -5.30 -21.32 11.10
C LEU A 278 -4.70 -22.50 10.31
N LYS A 279 -5.16 -23.71 10.63
CA LYS A 279 -4.79 -24.95 9.93
C LYS A 279 -5.98 -25.49 9.14
#